data_580a02d1be0396c684a48412f9d1c087
#
_entry.id   580a02d1be0396c684a48412f9d1c087
#
_cell.length_a   1.000
_cell.length_b   1.000
_cell.length_c   1.000
_cell.angle_alpha   90.00
_cell.angle_beta   90.00
_cell.angle_gamma   90.00
#
_symmetry.space_group_name_H-M   'P 1'
#
loop_
_entity.id
_entity.type
_entity.pdbx_description
1 polymer ?
#
loop_
_entity_poly.entity_id
_entity_poly.type
_entity_poly.pdbx_seq_one_letter_code
_entity_poly.pdbx_strand_id
1 'polypeptide(L)'
;MLKLRYKHVLFDLDGTIYDSLYANTAALYDLLIKERGSTTETVDSLYRYAATPAYESLISLGFKSEDYQRLIKIWCDGVIRYGSNVKPFDGMLSVLSYLKNAGCALGIITSRDRESAAMIGPFAAPIPPELSLYFKIAICSSDVENPKPAPDSILKYMNITGAKREEILYIGDTLADFECARDSGVDFGLAVWGSHMQQSISCAHYFLSPWDIVNAISALDPYHEQWFLWAHEIQAIGQIGLAYTKDKFVRERFIRLREIAQEIMQTHLDVPVEKLKESFLFDKGYPTPKLDTRGAVFNDKNEILMVKETMSGLWNLPGGWCDENETIFSNTLKEVLEEAGMQVSPVKLIALVDRNRHNTPPFPYGVLKAFVLCKMGPQHYVSQSDETVECGFFSKEAIKELNLRNETNTYEQLLMCFEAHESSSWVTIVE
;
A
#
# COMPACT_ATOMS: atom_id res chain seq x y z
N MET A 1 17.95 -6.75 10.46
CA MET A 1 17.35 -6.99 9.13
C MET A 1 15.96 -7.55 9.35
N LEU A 2 14.94 -6.93 8.81
CA LEU A 2 13.58 -7.47 8.80
C LEU A 2 13.61 -8.88 8.19
N LYS A 3 12.97 -9.84 8.84
CA LYS A 3 12.79 -11.17 8.26
C LYS A 3 11.68 -11.06 7.23
N LEU A 4 12.04 -11.06 5.95
CA LEU A 4 11.08 -10.95 4.87
C LEU A 4 10.33 -12.28 4.66
N ARG A 5 9.01 -12.21 4.49
CA ARG A 5 8.19 -13.31 4.00
C ARG A 5 8.49 -13.57 2.53
N TYR A 6 8.49 -12.50 1.73
CA TYR A 6 8.85 -12.55 0.32
C TYR A 6 10.17 -11.82 0.10
N LYS A 7 11.15 -12.52 -0.47
CA LYS A 7 12.45 -11.95 -0.86
C LYS A 7 12.44 -11.38 -2.27
N HIS A 8 11.48 -11.79 -3.08
CA HIS A 8 11.28 -11.36 -4.44
C HIS A 8 9.85 -10.84 -4.61
N VAL A 9 9.73 -9.62 -5.12
CA VAL A 9 8.42 -9.02 -5.44
C VAL A 9 8.41 -8.71 -6.92
N LEU A 10 7.52 -9.37 -7.64
CA LEU A 10 7.34 -9.20 -9.08
C LEU A 10 6.12 -8.33 -9.33
N PHE A 11 6.18 -7.49 -10.35
CA PHE A 11 5.11 -6.57 -10.70
C PHE A 11 4.74 -6.71 -12.17
N ASP A 12 3.47 -6.66 -12.48
CA ASP A 12 3.03 -6.20 -13.79
C ASP A 12 3.25 -4.69 -13.94
N LEU A 13 3.20 -4.17 -15.17
CA LEU A 13 3.40 -2.74 -15.44
C LEU A 13 2.07 -2.00 -15.60
N ASP A 14 1.27 -2.40 -16.59
CA ASP A 14 0.11 -1.66 -17.05
C ASP A 14 -1.10 -1.96 -16.17
N GLY A 15 -1.63 -0.96 -15.45
CA GLY A 15 -2.68 -1.17 -14.46
C GLY A 15 -2.15 -1.54 -13.07
N THR A 16 -0.87 -1.86 -12.93
CA THR A 16 -0.26 -2.23 -11.65
C THR A 16 0.73 -1.16 -11.17
N ILE A 17 1.80 -0.89 -11.92
CA ILE A 17 2.74 0.20 -11.62
C ILE A 17 2.26 1.51 -12.24
N TYR A 18 1.81 1.47 -13.51
CA TYR A 18 1.38 2.63 -14.26
C TYR A 18 -0.13 2.68 -14.48
N ASP A 19 -0.71 3.87 -14.34
CA ASP A 19 -2.05 4.20 -14.81
C ASP A 19 -2.00 4.46 -16.33
N SER A 20 -1.91 3.37 -17.10
CA SER A 20 -1.73 3.39 -18.56
C SER A 20 -2.93 2.83 -19.32
N LEU A 21 -3.92 2.25 -18.63
CA LEU A 21 -5.02 1.53 -19.27
C LEU A 21 -5.83 2.43 -20.19
N TYR A 22 -6.16 3.64 -19.74
CA TYR A 22 -6.89 4.60 -20.58
C TYR A 22 -6.13 4.96 -21.85
N ALA A 23 -4.81 5.20 -21.78
CA ALA A 23 -4.01 5.54 -22.95
C ALA A 23 -4.01 4.39 -23.99
N ASN A 24 -3.88 3.14 -23.53
CA ASN A 24 -3.91 1.96 -24.39
C ASN A 24 -5.28 1.76 -25.04
N THR A 25 -6.35 1.84 -24.27
CA THR A 25 -7.71 1.56 -24.76
C THR A 25 -8.28 2.69 -25.61
N ALA A 26 -7.98 3.93 -25.30
CA ALA A 26 -8.34 5.10 -26.14
C ALA A 26 -7.61 5.06 -27.48
N ALA A 27 -6.34 4.69 -27.48
CA ALA A 27 -5.57 4.50 -28.72
C ALA A 27 -6.11 3.35 -29.58
N LEU A 28 -6.54 2.24 -28.96
CA LEU A 28 -7.16 1.12 -29.64
C LEU A 28 -8.53 1.52 -30.21
N TYR A 29 -9.31 2.30 -29.48
CA TYR A 29 -10.57 2.85 -29.96
C TYR A 29 -10.38 3.73 -31.22
N ASP A 30 -9.39 4.65 -31.17
CA ASP A 30 -9.04 5.50 -32.31
C ASP A 30 -8.61 4.67 -33.53
N LEU A 31 -7.86 3.58 -33.29
CA LEU A 31 -7.48 2.66 -34.35
C LEU A 31 -8.72 2.02 -35.00
N LEU A 32 -9.69 1.54 -34.20
CA LEU A 32 -10.93 0.95 -34.72
C LEU A 32 -11.73 1.96 -35.56
N ILE A 33 -11.86 3.19 -35.06
CA ILE A 33 -12.53 4.27 -35.81
C ILE A 33 -11.80 4.56 -37.14
N LYS A 34 -10.47 4.64 -37.10
CA LYS A 34 -9.65 4.92 -38.29
C LYS A 34 -9.77 3.83 -39.36
N GLU A 35 -9.74 2.56 -38.96
CA GLU A 35 -9.73 1.42 -39.89
C GLU A 35 -11.14 1.04 -40.38
N ARG A 36 -12.19 1.30 -39.60
CA ARG A 36 -13.56 0.82 -39.88
C ARG A 36 -14.57 1.94 -40.14
N GLY A 37 -14.19 3.20 -39.87
CA GLY A 37 -15.09 4.35 -39.93
C GLY A 37 -16.06 4.46 -38.74
N SER A 38 -16.42 3.34 -38.12
CA SER A 38 -17.27 3.26 -36.93
C SER A 38 -17.01 1.98 -36.15
N THR A 39 -17.36 1.96 -34.85
CA THR A 39 -17.30 0.78 -34.01
C THR A 39 -18.45 0.80 -32.99
N THR A 40 -18.90 -0.37 -32.55
CA THR A 40 -19.81 -0.54 -31.44
C THR A 40 -19.08 -0.61 -30.09
N GLU A 41 -17.74 -0.74 -30.13
CA GLU A 41 -16.93 -0.73 -28.91
C GLU A 41 -16.89 0.67 -28.31
N THR A 42 -16.74 0.71 -26.99
CA THR A 42 -16.41 1.92 -26.21
C THR A 42 -15.00 1.78 -25.64
N VAL A 43 -14.40 2.87 -25.19
CA VAL A 43 -13.10 2.81 -24.52
C VAL A 43 -13.14 1.82 -23.35
N ASP A 44 -14.20 1.85 -22.54
CA ASP A 44 -14.38 0.95 -21.40
C ASP A 44 -14.55 -0.51 -21.80
N SER A 45 -15.27 -0.79 -22.89
CA SER A 45 -15.42 -2.17 -23.37
C SER A 45 -14.10 -2.78 -23.86
N LEU A 46 -13.15 -1.93 -24.27
CA LEU A 46 -11.84 -2.34 -24.74
C LEU A 46 -10.85 -2.67 -23.60
N TYR A 47 -11.19 -2.37 -22.34
CA TYR A 47 -10.34 -2.79 -21.19
C TYR A 47 -10.09 -4.30 -21.15
N ARG A 48 -11.00 -5.13 -21.71
CA ARG A 48 -10.80 -6.58 -21.81
C ARG A 48 -9.57 -6.99 -22.64
N TYR A 49 -9.05 -6.09 -23.47
CA TYR A 49 -7.84 -6.31 -24.29
C TYR A 49 -6.57 -5.78 -23.62
N ALA A 50 -6.67 -5.03 -22.55
CA ALA A 50 -5.51 -4.40 -21.91
C ALA A 50 -4.50 -5.40 -21.34
N ALA A 51 -4.99 -6.59 -20.95
CA ALA A 51 -4.16 -7.69 -20.43
C ALA A 51 -3.64 -8.64 -21.50
N THR A 52 -4.09 -8.48 -22.74
CA THR A 52 -3.80 -9.40 -23.84
C THR A 52 -2.66 -8.86 -24.70
N PRO A 53 -1.71 -9.70 -25.18
CA PRO A 53 -0.70 -9.26 -26.13
C PRO A 53 -1.34 -8.56 -27.35
N ALA A 54 -0.69 -7.50 -27.83
CA ALA A 54 -1.25 -6.65 -28.90
C ALA A 54 -1.64 -7.46 -30.17
N TYR A 55 -0.83 -8.46 -30.52
CA TYR A 55 -1.13 -9.33 -31.66
C TYR A 55 -2.46 -10.08 -31.47
N GLU A 56 -2.64 -10.73 -30.33
CA GLU A 56 -3.86 -11.48 -30.00
C GLU A 56 -5.08 -10.57 -29.92
N SER A 57 -4.92 -9.38 -29.35
CA SER A 57 -5.97 -8.36 -29.28
C SER A 57 -6.46 -7.96 -30.66
N LEU A 58 -5.55 -7.69 -31.60
CA LEU A 58 -5.89 -7.32 -32.97
C LEU A 58 -6.55 -8.47 -33.74
N ILE A 59 -6.06 -9.70 -33.58
CA ILE A 59 -6.70 -10.90 -34.20
C ILE A 59 -8.12 -11.10 -33.60
N SER A 60 -8.28 -11.00 -32.32
CA SER A 60 -9.59 -11.15 -31.64
C SER A 60 -10.58 -10.05 -32.06
N LEU A 61 -10.08 -8.89 -32.41
CA LEU A 61 -10.87 -7.80 -33.00
C LEU A 61 -11.17 -8.05 -34.48
N GLY A 62 -10.69 -9.14 -35.11
CA GLY A 62 -11.00 -9.53 -36.48
C GLY A 62 -10.09 -8.92 -37.55
N PHE A 63 -8.94 -8.37 -37.15
CA PHE A 63 -7.91 -7.93 -38.10
C PHE A 63 -7.09 -9.16 -38.62
N LYS A 64 -6.49 -9.00 -39.77
CA LYS A 64 -5.65 -10.05 -40.33
C LYS A 64 -4.22 -9.97 -39.81
N SER A 65 -3.56 -11.13 -39.70
CA SER A 65 -2.16 -11.21 -39.25
C SER A 65 -1.19 -10.42 -40.15
N GLU A 66 -1.48 -10.35 -41.46
CA GLU A 66 -0.68 -9.58 -42.44
C GLU A 66 -0.69 -8.08 -42.19
N ASP A 67 -1.73 -7.54 -41.52
CA ASP A 67 -1.86 -6.12 -41.17
C ASP A 67 -1.16 -5.74 -39.86
N TYR A 68 -0.68 -6.72 -39.11
CA TYR A 68 -0.21 -6.50 -37.72
C TYR A 68 0.83 -5.37 -37.63
N GLN A 69 1.89 -5.40 -38.43
CA GLN A 69 2.96 -4.41 -38.36
C GLN A 69 2.47 -2.97 -38.63
N ARG A 70 1.49 -2.81 -39.51
CA ARG A 70 0.87 -1.52 -39.82
C ARG A 70 -0.03 -1.06 -38.67
N LEU A 71 -0.86 -1.97 -38.15
CA LEU A 71 -1.83 -1.67 -37.11
C LEU A 71 -1.16 -1.39 -35.74
N ILE A 72 -0.15 -2.18 -35.38
CA ILE A 72 0.59 -1.93 -34.12
C ILE A 72 1.26 -0.57 -34.13
N LYS A 73 1.79 -0.11 -35.28
CA LYS A 73 2.35 1.23 -35.38
C LYS A 73 1.30 2.32 -35.14
N ILE A 74 0.10 2.17 -35.73
CA ILE A 74 -1.01 3.12 -35.53
C ILE A 74 -1.44 3.13 -34.05
N TRP A 75 -1.52 1.95 -33.43
CA TRP A 75 -1.86 1.84 -32.01
C TRP A 75 -0.80 2.51 -31.13
N CYS A 76 0.49 2.22 -31.34
CA CYS A 76 1.60 2.85 -30.63
C CYS A 76 1.62 4.39 -30.80
N ASP A 77 1.41 4.90 -32.02
CA ASP A 77 1.28 6.35 -32.26
C ASP A 77 0.10 6.96 -31.48
N GLY A 78 -0.98 6.20 -31.31
CA GLY A 78 -2.12 6.57 -30.46
C GLY A 78 -1.74 6.62 -28.99
N VAL A 79 -1.07 5.59 -28.47
CA VAL A 79 -0.62 5.52 -27.07
C VAL A 79 0.33 6.67 -26.76
N ILE A 80 1.22 7.05 -27.67
CA ILE A 80 2.10 8.21 -27.49
C ILE A 80 1.30 9.51 -27.31
N ARG A 81 0.22 9.70 -28.07
CA ARG A 81 -0.64 10.91 -27.98
C ARG A 81 -1.33 11.02 -26.61
N TYR A 82 -1.75 9.88 -26.04
CA TYR A 82 -2.37 9.83 -24.71
C TYR A 82 -1.34 9.68 -23.57
N GLY A 83 -0.09 9.38 -23.90
CA GLY A 83 0.98 9.03 -22.97
C GLY A 83 1.43 10.14 -22.02
N SER A 84 1.09 11.41 -22.33
CA SER A 84 1.41 12.55 -21.44
C SER A 84 0.74 12.44 -20.04
N ASN A 85 -0.31 11.64 -19.92
CA ASN A 85 -1.02 11.41 -18.67
C ASN A 85 -0.63 10.09 -17.98
N VAL A 86 0.19 9.27 -18.64
CA VAL A 86 0.64 7.99 -18.06
C VAL A 86 1.70 8.27 -17.00
N LYS A 87 1.40 7.90 -15.77
CA LYS A 87 2.29 8.05 -14.60
C LYS A 87 2.15 6.84 -13.68
N PRO A 88 3.16 6.57 -12.82
CA PRO A 88 2.99 5.60 -11.75
C PRO A 88 1.80 5.94 -10.87
N PHE A 89 1.10 4.93 -10.38
CA PHE A 89 0.05 5.13 -9.38
C PHE A 89 0.61 5.83 -8.13
N ASP A 90 -0.22 6.65 -7.49
CA ASP A 90 0.17 7.40 -6.30
C ASP A 90 0.70 6.46 -5.21
N GLY A 91 1.87 6.76 -4.66
CA GLY A 91 2.56 5.95 -3.66
C GLY A 91 3.46 4.84 -4.22
N MET A 92 3.33 4.46 -5.49
CA MET A 92 4.06 3.32 -6.05
C MET A 92 5.58 3.48 -5.98
N LEU A 93 6.12 4.63 -6.38
CA LEU A 93 7.58 4.84 -6.36
C LEU A 93 8.16 4.76 -4.94
N SER A 94 7.41 5.24 -3.95
CA SER A 94 7.83 5.16 -2.55
C SER A 94 7.80 3.72 -2.03
N VAL A 95 6.77 2.96 -2.39
CA VAL A 95 6.70 1.53 -2.07
C VAL A 95 7.85 0.76 -2.72
N LEU A 96 8.17 1.01 -3.99
CA LEU A 96 9.34 0.39 -4.66
C LEU A 96 10.66 0.75 -3.97
N SER A 97 10.80 2.01 -3.52
CA SER A 97 11.96 2.45 -2.74
C SER A 97 12.06 1.69 -1.41
N TYR A 98 10.93 1.57 -0.70
CA TYR A 98 10.87 0.81 0.54
C TYR A 98 11.26 -0.66 0.35
N LEU A 99 10.62 -1.36 -0.59
CA LEU A 99 10.89 -2.77 -0.87
C LEU A 99 12.37 -3.02 -1.16
N LYS A 100 12.97 -2.15 -1.98
CA LYS A 100 14.40 -2.21 -2.29
C LYS A 100 15.27 -2.02 -1.04
N ASN A 101 14.96 -1.01 -0.19
CA ASN A 101 15.69 -0.73 1.04
C ASN A 101 15.51 -1.84 2.08
N ALA A 102 14.35 -2.50 2.10
CA ALA A 102 14.09 -3.68 2.91
C ALA A 102 14.89 -4.92 2.45
N GLY A 103 15.50 -4.88 1.27
CA GLY A 103 16.31 -5.95 0.71
C GLY A 103 15.55 -6.90 -0.22
N CYS A 104 14.35 -6.54 -0.68
CA CYS A 104 13.63 -7.29 -1.69
C CYS A 104 14.29 -7.16 -3.07
N ALA A 105 14.39 -8.25 -3.79
CA ALA A 105 14.69 -8.24 -5.22
C ALA A 105 13.41 -7.96 -6.01
N LEU A 106 13.46 -6.96 -6.90
CA LEU A 106 12.30 -6.53 -7.68
C LEU A 106 12.42 -6.96 -9.13
N GLY A 107 11.33 -7.48 -9.73
CA GLY A 107 11.26 -7.89 -11.12
C GLY A 107 9.96 -7.43 -11.78
N ILE A 108 10.00 -7.29 -13.10
CA ILE A 108 8.84 -6.93 -13.94
C ILE A 108 8.46 -8.15 -14.78
N ILE A 109 7.16 -8.45 -14.82
CA ILE A 109 6.55 -9.46 -15.70
C ILE A 109 5.43 -8.74 -16.47
N THR A 110 5.61 -8.53 -17.77
CA THR A 110 4.68 -7.71 -18.53
C THR A 110 4.22 -8.38 -19.82
N SER A 111 2.98 -8.12 -20.22
CA SER A 111 2.44 -8.53 -21.54
C SER A 111 2.97 -7.68 -22.69
N ARG A 112 3.73 -6.62 -22.41
CA ARG A 112 4.38 -5.81 -23.46
C ARG A 112 5.36 -6.67 -24.27
N ASP A 113 5.35 -6.48 -25.57
CA ASP A 113 6.37 -6.98 -26.47
C ASP A 113 7.54 -5.98 -26.55
N ARG A 114 8.79 -6.48 -26.58
CA ARG A 114 9.98 -5.59 -26.58
C ARG A 114 10.06 -4.67 -27.79
N GLU A 115 9.67 -5.14 -28.98
CA GLU A 115 9.75 -4.33 -30.17
C GLU A 115 8.71 -3.20 -30.18
N SER A 116 7.46 -3.54 -29.85
CA SER A 116 6.39 -2.54 -29.77
C SER A 116 6.59 -1.58 -28.62
N ALA A 117 7.10 -2.01 -27.49
CA ALA A 117 7.46 -1.16 -26.38
C ALA A 117 8.52 -0.12 -26.76
N ALA A 118 9.53 -0.48 -27.54
CA ALA A 118 10.54 0.45 -28.04
C ALA A 118 9.99 1.55 -28.96
N MET A 119 8.86 1.31 -29.63
CA MET A 119 8.21 2.29 -30.54
C MET A 119 7.45 3.37 -29.79
N ILE A 120 6.95 3.07 -28.58
CA ILE A 120 6.07 3.98 -27.80
C ILE A 120 6.87 5.04 -27.03
N GLY A 121 8.14 4.77 -26.74
CA GLY A 121 8.99 5.72 -26.03
C GLY A 121 9.36 5.28 -24.60
N PRO A 122 10.01 6.16 -23.81
CA PRO A 122 10.64 5.79 -22.55
C PRO A 122 9.72 5.14 -21.52
N PHE A 123 8.47 5.61 -21.40
CA PHE A 123 7.53 5.06 -20.40
C PHE A 123 7.02 3.66 -20.76
N ALA A 124 7.11 3.29 -22.04
CA ALA A 124 6.71 1.98 -22.51
C ALA A 124 7.88 0.97 -22.52
N ALA A 125 9.08 1.42 -22.27
CA ALA A 125 10.24 0.52 -22.17
C ALA A 125 9.97 -0.62 -21.18
N PRO A 126 10.57 -1.80 -21.40
CA PRO A 126 10.45 -2.93 -20.46
C PRO A 126 10.85 -2.58 -19.03
N ILE A 127 11.82 -1.68 -18.87
CA ILE A 127 12.12 -0.99 -17.62
C ILE A 127 12.17 0.49 -17.95
N PRO A 128 11.11 1.27 -17.69
CA PRO A 128 11.13 2.71 -17.85
C PRO A 128 12.28 3.38 -17.09
N PRO A 129 12.88 4.48 -17.60
CA PRO A 129 14.06 5.09 -16.99
C PRO A 129 13.90 5.40 -15.50
N GLU A 130 12.75 5.90 -15.09
CA GLU A 130 12.44 6.22 -13.69
C GLU A 130 12.37 4.98 -12.78
N LEU A 131 12.09 3.79 -13.33
CA LEU A 131 12.07 2.52 -12.61
C LEU A 131 13.44 1.82 -12.61
N SER A 132 14.42 2.29 -13.38
CA SER A 132 15.74 1.64 -13.53
C SER A 132 16.54 1.55 -12.22
N LEU A 133 16.22 2.40 -11.25
CA LEU A 133 16.79 2.34 -9.91
C LEU A 133 16.29 1.14 -9.11
N TYR A 134 15.08 0.66 -9.39
CA TYR A 134 14.41 -0.40 -8.62
C TYR A 134 14.56 -1.77 -9.29
N PHE A 135 14.37 -1.83 -10.58
CA PHE A 135 14.32 -3.08 -11.34
C PHE A 135 15.59 -3.32 -12.15
N LYS A 136 16.02 -4.59 -12.20
CA LYS A 136 17.15 -5.04 -13.02
C LYS A 136 16.71 -6.10 -14.04
N ILE A 137 15.56 -6.74 -13.83
CA ILE A 137 15.03 -7.81 -14.65
C ILE A 137 13.62 -7.44 -15.06
N ALA A 138 13.34 -7.51 -16.37
CA ALA A 138 12.02 -7.44 -16.93
C ALA A 138 11.85 -8.58 -17.95
N ILE A 139 10.79 -9.36 -17.79
CA ILE A 139 10.38 -10.42 -18.72
C ILE A 139 9.17 -9.93 -19.50
N CYS A 140 9.34 -9.76 -20.80
CA CYS A 140 8.31 -9.36 -21.74
C CYS A 140 7.62 -10.58 -22.36
N SER A 141 6.48 -10.37 -23.00
CA SER A 141 5.77 -11.45 -23.73
C SER A 141 6.63 -12.11 -24.78
N SER A 142 7.46 -11.37 -25.52
CA SER A 142 8.39 -11.87 -26.53
C SER A 142 9.62 -12.59 -25.99
N ASP A 143 9.83 -12.60 -24.67
CA ASP A 143 10.97 -13.28 -24.04
C ASP A 143 10.69 -14.74 -23.72
N VAL A 144 9.47 -15.22 -23.87
CA VAL A 144 9.00 -16.57 -23.53
C VAL A 144 8.23 -17.20 -24.68
N GLU A 145 8.08 -18.51 -24.66
CA GLU A 145 7.31 -19.23 -25.65
C GLU A 145 5.80 -19.03 -25.45
N ASN A 146 5.36 -19.12 -24.20
CA ASN A 146 3.97 -18.93 -23.82
C ASN A 146 3.88 -17.74 -22.81
N PRO A 147 3.44 -16.56 -23.26
CA PRO A 147 3.25 -15.40 -22.37
C PRO A 147 2.06 -15.60 -21.44
N LYS A 148 1.85 -14.64 -20.51
CA LYS A 148 0.67 -14.63 -19.64
C LYS A 148 -0.61 -14.91 -20.43
N PRO A 149 -1.49 -15.78 -19.96
CA PRO A 149 -1.62 -16.33 -18.60
C PRO A 149 -0.72 -17.54 -18.29
N ALA A 150 0.10 -18.03 -19.23
CA ALA A 150 1.02 -19.13 -18.96
C ALA A 150 2.11 -18.76 -17.93
N PRO A 151 2.65 -19.73 -17.18
CA PRO A 151 3.61 -19.48 -16.09
C PRO A 151 5.03 -19.17 -16.56
N ASP A 152 5.33 -19.26 -17.85
CA ASP A 152 6.68 -19.26 -18.44
C ASP A 152 7.48 -18.03 -18.02
N SER A 153 6.84 -16.86 -17.92
CA SER A 153 7.50 -15.61 -17.55
C SER A 153 8.03 -15.63 -16.11
N ILE A 154 7.24 -16.13 -15.16
CA ILE A 154 7.64 -16.27 -13.76
C ILE A 154 8.68 -17.38 -13.61
N LEU A 155 8.50 -18.52 -14.29
CA LEU A 155 9.47 -19.62 -14.31
C LEU A 155 10.82 -19.17 -14.87
N LYS A 156 10.82 -18.33 -15.93
CA LYS A 156 12.04 -17.73 -16.47
C LYS A 156 12.73 -16.83 -15.47
N TYR A 157 11.97 -15.98 -14.74
CA TYR A 157 12.52 -15.17 -13.67
C TYR A 157 13.17 -16.02 -12.58
N MET A 158 12.50 -17.08 -12.13
CA MET A 158 13.01 -18.01 -11.14
C MET A 158 14.31 -18.68 -11.60
N ASN A 159 14.39 -19.09 -12.88
CA ASN A 159 15.58 -19.69 -13.45
C ASN A 159 16.78 -18.72 -13.50
N ILE A 160 16.52 -17.42 -13.80
CA ILE A 160 17.56 -16.39 -13.85
C ILE A 160 18.08 -16.07 -12.43
N THR A 161 17.19 -16.02 -11.43
CA THR A 161 17.52 -15.51 -10.09
C THR A 161 17.82 -16.60 -9.07
N GLY A 162 17.41 -17.84 -9.32
CA GLY A 162 17.44 -18.93 -8.36
C GLY A 162 16.38 -18.80 -7.25
N ALA A 163 15.41 -17.89 -7.40
CA ALA A 163 14.35 -17.67 -6.43
C ALA A 163 13.46 -18.89 -6.27
N LYS A 164 13.03 -19.19 -5.05
CA LYS A 164 12.09 -20.27 -4.75
C LYS A 164 10.66 -19.71 -4.78
N ARG A 165 9.68 -20.57 -5.09
CA ARG A 165 8.26 -20.19 -5.21
C ARG A 165 7.73 -19.50 -3.95
N GLU A 166 8.01 -20.07 -2.79
CA GLU A 166 7.60 -19.57 -1.49
C GLU A 166 8.22 -18.23 -1.08
N GLU A 167 9.24 -17.77 -1.82
CA GLU A 167 9.91 -16.49 -1.60
C GLU A 167 9.41 -15.38 -2.53
N ILE A 168 8.47 -15.71 -3.44
CA ILE A 168 8.00 -14.80 -4.49
C ILE A 168 6.55 -14.37 -4.22
N LEU A 169 6.31 -13.06 -4.29
CA LEU A 169 5.00 -12.45 -4.42
C LEU A 169 4.91 -11.82 -5.82
N TYR A 170 3.91 -12.21 -6.62
CA TYR A 170 3.61 -11.55 -7.88
C TYR A 170 2.38 -10.65 -7.75
N ILE A 171 2.50 -9.39 -8.16
CA ILE A 171 1.47 -8.36 -8.05
C ILE A 171 1.04 -7.98 -9.46
N GLY A 172 -0.26 -8.06 -9.72
CA GLY A 172 -0.90 -7.73 -10.97
C GLY A 172 -2.36 -7.35 -10.79
N ASP A 173 -3.00 -6.83 -11.82
CA ASP A 173 -4.38 -6.31 -11.78
C ASP A 173 -5.37 -7.14 -12.61
N THR A 174 -4.88 -8.16 -13.33
CA THR A 174 -5.66 -8.93 -14.30
C THR A 174 -5.81 -10.41 -13.94
N LEU A 175 -6.81 -11.07 -14.57
CA LEU A 175 -6.98 -12.52 -14.46
C LEU A 175 -5.76 -13.28 -15.03
N ALA A 176 -5.16 -12.76 -16.12
CA ALA A 176 -3.98 -13.38 -16.73
C ALA A 176 -2.76 -13.37 -15.78
N ASP A 177 -2.62 -12.33 -14.93
CA ASP A 177 -1.60 -12.27 -13.89
C ASP A 177 -1.84 -13.33 -12.81
N PHE A 178 -3.09 -13.43 -12.36
CA PHE A 178 -3.47 -14.43 -11.37
C PHE A 178 -3.23 -15.85 -11.86
N GLU A 179 -3.64 -16.17 -13.10
CA GLU A 179 -3.44 -17.50 -13.69
C GLU A 179 -1.95 -17.82 -13.85
N CYS A 180 -1.15 -16.85 -14.29
CA CYS A 180 0.30 -16.98 -14.41
C CYS A 180 0.95 -17.26 -13.02
N ALA A 181 0.54 -16.57 -11.97
CA ALA A 181 1.01 -16.82 -10.61
C ALA A 181 0.59 -18.19 -10.09
N ARG A 182 -0.70 -18.52 -10.21
CA ARG A 182 -1.27 -19.82 -9.79
C ARG A 182 -0.51 -20.99 -10.43
N ASP A 183 -0.34 -20.94 -11.75
CA ASP A 183 0.23 -22.04 -12.51
C ASP A 183 1.76 -22.15 -12.32
N SER A 184 2.42 -21.05 -11.94
CA SER A 184 3.83 -21.08 -11.50
C SER A 184 3.99 -21.48 -10.02
N GLY A 185 2.91 -21.49 -9.23
CA GLY A 185 2.90 -21.88 -7.83
C GLY A 185 3.51 -20.82 -6.91
N VAL A 186 3.40 -19.52 -7.26
CA VAL A 186 3.81 -18.39 -6.42
C VAL A 186 2.58 -17.69 -5.84
N ASP A 187 2.76 -16.98 -4.72
CA ASP A 187 1.69 -16.17 -4.13
C ASP A 187 1.35 -14.98 -5.04
N PHE A 188 0.06 -14.68 -5.13
CA PHE A 188 -0.47 -13.57 -5.92
C PHE A 188 -1.10 -12.50 -5.03
N GLY A 189 -0.82 -11.24 -5.35
CA GLY A 189 -1.46 -10.06 -4.80
C GLY A 189 -2.20 -9.28 -5.88
N LEU A 190 -3.52 -9.14 -5.73
CA LEU A 190 -4.33 -8.35 -6.66
C LEU A 190 -4.15 -6.85 -6.38
N ALA A 191 -3.69 -6.10 -7.38
CA ALA A 191 -3.65 -4.64 -7.39
C ALA A 191 -5.07 -4.10 -7.68
N VAL A 192 -5.89 -3.93 -6.63
CA VAL A 192 -7.31 -3.54 -6.78
C VAL A 192 -7.46 -2.16 -7.40
N TRP A 193 -6.49 -1.24 -7.18
CA TRP A 193 -6.52 0.13 -7.72
C TRP A 193 -6.52 0.20 -9.25
N GLY A 194 -5.97 -0.80 -9.94
CA GLY A 194 -5.94 -0.86 -11.41
C GLY A 194 -6.83 -1.94 -11.99
N SER A 195 -7.43 -2.80 -11.14
CA SER A 195 -8.18 -3.95 -11.61
C SER A 195 -9.58 -3.58 -12.10
N HIS A 196 -9.89 -4.02 -13.31
CA HIS A 196 -11.22 -3.95 -13.92
C HIS A 196 -11.89 -5.33 -14.02
N MET A 197 -11.46 -6.28 -13.20
CA MET A 197 -12.01 -7.64 -13.23
C MET A 197 -13.44 -7.67 -12.74
N GLN A 198 -14.30 -8.36 -13.50
CA GLN A 198 -15.70 -8.64 -13.14
C GLN A 198 -15.84 -9.93 -12.31
N GLN A 199 -14.82 -10.77 -12.30
CA GLN A 199 -14.82 -12.05 -11.60
C GLN A 199 -14.04 -11.95 -10.28
N SER A 200 -14.63 -12.48 -9.21
CA SER A 200 -13.91 -12.64 -7.95
C SER A 200 -12.90 -13.79 -8.08
N ILE A 201 -11.65 -13.53 -7.72
CA ILE A 201 -10.60 -14.55 -7.61
C ILE A 201 -10.27 -14.76 -6.12
N SER A 202 -9.82 -15.96 -5.79
CA SER A 202 -9.28 -16.22 -4.44
C SER A 202 -7.77 -16.18 -4.54
N CYS A 203 -7.14 -15.17 -3.97
CA CYS A 203 -5.70 -14.99 -3.97
C CYS A 203 -5.15 -14.71 -2.56
N ALA A 204 -3.82 -14.74 -2.42
CA ALA A 204 -3.17 -14.57 -1.13
C ALA A 204 -3.38 -13.16 -0.53
N HIS A 205 -3.41 -12.14 -1.39
CA HIS A 205 -3.55 -10.75 -0.97
C HIS A 205 -4.45 -9.94 -1.90
N TYR A 206 -5.20 -8.99 -1.32
CA TYR A 206 -5.95 -7.95 -2.02
C TYR A 206 -5.39 -6.61 -1.57
N PHE A 207 -4.73 -5.90 -2.46
CA PHE A 207 -4.11 -4.61 -2.18
C PHE A 207 -5.02 -3.49 -2.67
N LEU A 208 -5.58 -2.70 -1.76
CA LEU A 208 -6.42 -1.54 -2.10
C LEU A 208 -5.58 -0.33 -2.51
N SER A 209 -4.35 -0.26 -2.01
CA SER A 209 -3.36 0.76 -2.34
C SER A 209 -1.96 0.14 -2.47
N PRO A 210 -1.01 0.80 -3.17
CA PRO A 210 0.37 0.33 -3.24
C PRO A 210 1.03 0.11 -1.86
N TRP A 211 0.63 0.87 -0.84
CA TRP A 211 1.17 0.76 0.52
C TRP A 211 0.84 -0.56 1.23
N ASP A 212 -0.24 -1.24 0.84
CA ASP A 212 -0.60 -2.54 1.43
C ASP A 212 0.45 -3.62 1.14
N ILE A 213 1.24 -3.44 0.08
CA ILE A 213 2.33 -4.35 -0.29
C ILE A 213 3.39 -4.40 0.81
N VAL A 214 3.67 -3.26 1.44
CA VAL A 214 4.66 -3.15 2.52
C VAL A 214 4.36 -4.09 3.68
N ASN A 215 3.08 -4.22 4.01
CA ASN A 215 2.62 -5.12 5.07
C ASN A 215 2.78 -6.59 4.70
N ALA A 216 2.52 -6.93 3.44
CA ALA A 216 2.57 -8.32 2.98
C ALA A 216 3.98 -8.91 2.96
N ILE A 217 5.02 -8.09 2.76
CA ILE A 217 6.41 -8.57 2.69
C ILE A 217 7.04 -8.87 4.05
N SER A 218 6.48 -8.36 5.15
CA SER A 218 7.03 -8.55 6.49
C SER A 218 6.72 -9.97 6.99
N ALA A 219 7.75 -10.74 7.32
CA ALA A 219 7.59 -12.06 7.96
C ALA A 219 7.21 -11.96 9.45
N LEU A 220 7.23 -10.74 9.99
CA LEU A 220 6.95 -10.42 11.38
C LEU A 220 5.77 -9.46 11.48
N ASP A 221 4.66 -9.79 10.80
CA ASP A 221 3.41 -9.17 11.15
C ASP A 221 2.72 -10.08 12.20
N PRO A 222 2.89 -9.80 13.50
CA PRO A 222 2.20 -10.57 14.53
C PRO A 222 0.68 -10.45 14.38
N TYR A 223 0.18 -9.42 13.65
CA TYR A 223 -1.24 -9.25 13.36
C TYR A 223 -1.77 -10.30 12.38
N HIS A 224 -0.94 -10.81 11.45
CA HIS A 224 -1.30 -11.92 10.56
C HIS A 224 -1.02 -13.30 11.17
N GLU A 225 -0.38 -13.38 12.33
CA GLU A 225 -0.26 -14.64 13.04
C GLU A 225 -1.63 -15.04 13.59
N GLN A 226 -2.11 -16.21 13.20
CA GLN A 226 -3.44 -16.72 13.56
C GLN A 226 -3.69 -16.72 15.07
N TRP A 227 -2.66 -16.98 15.88
CA TRP A 227 -2.75 -16.93 17.34
C TRP A 227 -3.10 -15.53 17.87
N PHE A 228 -2.59 -14.46 17.23
CA PHE A 228 -2.86 -13.07 17.61
C PHE A 228 -4.32 -12.71 17.34
N LEU A 229 -4.82 -13.07 16.14
CA LEU A 229 -6.23 -12.88 15.79
C LEU A 229 -7.15 -13.66 16.77
N TRP A 230 -6.81 -14.89 17.09
CA TRP A 230 -7.55 -15.68 18.08
C TRP A 230 -7.51 -15.05 19.47
N ALA A 231 -6.36 -14.58 19.95
CA ALA A 231 -6.26 -13.92 21.24
C ALA A 231 -7.12 -12.65 21.30
N HIS A 232 -7.12 -11.83 20.23
CA HIS A 232 -7.99 -10.65 20.12
C HIS A 232 -9.48 -11.03 20.13
N GLU A 233 -9.88 -12.03 19.37
CA GLU A 233 -11.27 -12.49 19.30
C GLU A 233 -11.74 -13.03 20.65
N ILE A 234 -10.95 -13.89 21.30
CA ILE A 234 -11.23 -14.43 22.64
C ILE A 234 -11.37 -13.30 23.66
N GLN A 235 -10.48 -12.30 23.62
CA GLN A 235 -10.55 -11.11 24.47
C GLN A 235 -11.86 -10.35 24.26
N ALA A 236 -12.22 -10.08 23.01
CA ALA A 236 -13.45 -9.35 22.65
C ALA A 236 -14.70 -10.09 23.13
N ILE A 237 -14.78 -11.42 22.91
CA ILE A 237 -15.89 -12.27 23.39
C ILE A 237 -15.99 -12.18 24.92
N GLY A 238 -14.85 -12.31 25.63
CA GLY A 238 -14.82 -12.22 27.09
C GLY A 238 -15.30 -10.87 27.59
N GLN A 239 -14.86 -9.78 26.99
CA GLN A 239 -15.21 -8.42 27.35
C GLN A 239 -16.70 -8.12 27.10
N ILE A 240 -17.22 -8.46 25.92
CA ILE A 240 -18.64 -8.32 25.54
C ILE A 240 -19.50 -9.10 26.53
N GLY A 241 -19.13 -10.37 26.81
CA GLY A 241 -19.84 -11.20 27.74
C GLY A 241 -19.91 -10.62 29.16
N LEU A 242 -18.82 -10.06 29.65
CA LEU A 242 -18.76 -9.37 30.95
C LEU A 242 -19.61 -8.09 31.01
N ALA A 243 -19.77 -7.41 29.89
CA ALA A 243 -20.58 -6.20 29.84
C ALA A 243 -22.09 -6.49 29.98
N TYR A 244 -22.56 -7.64 29.48
CA TYR A 244 -23.99 -7.92 29.38
C TYR A 244 -24.50 -9.01 30.33
N THR A 245 -23.63 -9.91 30.84
CA THR A 245 -24.08 -10.97 31.76
C THR A 245 -24.26 -10.52 33.20
N LYS A 246 -25.34 -10.95 33.83
CA LYS A 246 -25.59 -10.80 35.27
C LYS A 246 -25.35 -12.10 36.03
N ASP A 247 -25.23 -13.23 35.35
CA ASP A 247 -25.03 -14.54 35.95
C ASP A 247 -23.58 -14.70 36.43
N LYS A 248 -23.41 -15.07 37.71
CA LYS A 248 -22.10 -15.21 38.35
C LYS A 248 -21.23 -16.30 37.69
N PHE A 249 -21.81 -17.45 37.37
CA PHE A 249 -21.06 -18.58 36.79
C PHE A 249 -20.66 -18.29 35.32
N VAL A 250 -21.54 -17.65 34.60
CA VAL A 250 -21.23 -17.18 33.20
C VAL A 250 -20.15 -16.11 33.24
N ARG A 251 -20.18 -15.21 34.20
CA ARG A 251 -19.18 -14.17 34.40
C ARG A 251 -17.78 -14.75 34.67
N GLU A 252 -17.66 -15.78 35.50
CA GLU A 252 -16.39 -16.48 35.76
C GLU A 252 -15.78 -17.07 34.48
N ARG A 253 -16.62 -17.61 33.58
CA ARG A 253 -16.18 -18.15 32.30
C ARG A 253 -15.62 -17.02 31.37
N PHE A 254 -16.27 -15.88 31.31
CA PHE A 254 -15.79 -14.75 30.51
C PHE A 254 -14.50 -14.12 31.06
N ILE A 255 -14.33 -14.09 32.40
CA ILE A 255 -13.06 -13.75 33.04
C ILE A 255 -11.97 -14.71 32.58
N ARG A 256 -12.23 -16.02 32.60
CA ARG A 256 -11.26 -17.03 32.17
C ARG A 256 -10.88 -16.91 30.70
N LEU A 257 -11.81 -16.57 29.79
CA LEU A 257 -11.51 -16.30 28.39
C LEU A 257 -10.53 -15.13 28.23
N ARG A 258 -10.70 -14.05 28.98
CA ARG A 258 -9.77 -12.91 28.96
C ARG A 258 -8.38 -13.28 29.49
N GLU A 259 -8.30 -14.11 30.52
CA GLU A 259 -7.03 -14.65 31.04
C GLU A 259 -6.32 -15.50 29.97
N ILE A 260 -7.05 -16.38 29.28
CA ILE A 260 -6.50 -17.23 28.20
C ILE A 260 -5.94 -16.34 27.07
N ALA A 261 -6.68 -15.32 26.64
CA ALA A 261 -6.20 -14.38 25.62
C ALA A 261 -4.90 -13.68 26.06
N GLN A 262 -4.83 -13.28 27.32
CA GLN A 262 -3.63 -12.68 27.91
C GLN A 262 -2.46 -13.68 27.94
N GLU A 263 -2.67 -14.93 28.36
CA GLU A 263 -1.66 -16.00 28.38
C GLU A 263 -1.09 -16.26 26.97
N ILE A 264 -1.96 -16.30 25.95
CA ILE A 264 -1.54 -16.46 24.54
C ILE A 264 -0.64 -15.28 24.14
N MET A 265 -1.05 -14.04 24.40
CA MET A 265 -0.25 -12.86 24.03
C MET A 265 1.09 -12.80 24.78
N GLN A 266 1.12 -13.16 26.07
CA GLN A 266 2.36 -13.22 26.85
C GLN A 266 3.36 -14.25 26.31
N THR A 267 2.87 -15.35 25.73
CA THR A 267 3.73 -16.42 25.20
C THR A 267 4.44 -15.97 23.91
N HIS A 268 3.85 -15.05 23.16
CA HIS A 268 4.28 -14.71 21.81
C HIS A 268 4.76 -13.26 21.62
N LEU A 269 4.39 -12.35 22.54
CA LEU A 269 4.81 -10.95 22.48
C LEU A 269 5.84 -10.67 23.57
N ASP A 270 6.91 -9.97 23.20
CA ASP A 270 7.90 -9.45 24.16
C ASP A 270 7.37 -8.13 24.76
N VAL A 271 6.26 -8.21 25.49
CA VAL A 271 5.61 -7.07 26.17
C VAL A 271 5.53 -7.37 27.66
N PRO A 272 5.89 -6.43 28.54
CA PRO A 272 5.77 -6.61 30.00
C PRO A 272 4.37 -7.02 30.41
N VAL A 273 4.28 -8.04 31.29
CA VAL A 273 3.01 -8.62 31.76
C VAL A 273 2.09 -7.56 32.38
N GLU A 274 2.66 -6.60 33.08
CA GLU A 274 1.95 -5.49 33.72
C GLU A 274 1.23 -4.61 32.69
N LYS A 275 1.92 -4.27 31.57
CA LYS A 275 1.33 -3.50 30.46
C LYS A 275 0.17 -4.24 29.78
N LEU A 276 0.31 -5.57 29.59
CA LEU A 276 -0.77 -6.40 29.05
C LEU A 276 -1.95 -6.42 30.02
N LYS A 277 -1.71 -6.63 31.31
CA LYS A 277 -2.78 -6.62 32.34
C LYS A 277 -3.51 -5.31 32.41
N GLU A 278 -2.81 -4.20 32.42
CA GLU A 278 -3.41 -2.86 32.42
C GLU A 278 -4.28 -2.65 31.17
N SER A 279 -3.79 -2.99 30.00
CA SER A 279 -4.53 -2.86 28.75
C SER A 279 -5.83 -3.69 28.72
N PHE A 280 -5.84 -4.86 29.36
CA PHE A 280 -7.02 -5.74 29.41
C PHE A 280 -7.99 -5.42 30.55
N LEU A 281 -7.51 -4.89 31.68
CA LEU A 281 -8.35 -4.69 32.87
C LEU A 281 -9.16 -3.38 32.83
N PHE A 282 -8.65 -2.36 32.16
CA PHE A 282 -9.26 -1.02 32.17
C PHE A 282 -10.33 -0.82 31.11
N ASP A 283 -10.35 -1.64 30.05
CA ASP A 283 -11.38 -1.55 29.02
C ASP A 283 -12.63 -2.33 29.43
N LYS A 284 -13.76 -1.63 29.55
CA LYS A 284 -15.06 -2.17 29.93
C LYS A 284 -16.11 -1.81 28.87
N GLY A 285 -17.06 -2.72 28.66
CA GLY A 285 -18.12 -2.51 27.67
C GLY A 285 -17.80 -3.19 26.34
N TYR A 286 -18.43 -2.72 25.26
CA TYR A 286 -18.18 -3.24 23.92
C TYR A 286 -16.80 -2.77 23.44
N PRO A 287 -15.88 -3.67 23.05
CA PRO A 287 -14.56 -3.28 22.58
C PRO A 287 -14.66 -2.56 21.25
N THR A 288 -14.10 -1.36 21.17
CA THR A 288 -13.97 -0.58 19.93
C THR A 288 -12.52 -0.18 19.76
N PRO A 289 -12.04 0.00 18.52
CA PRO A 289 -10.71 0.58 18.31
C PRO A 289 -10.63 1.97 18.93
N LYS A 290 -9.49 2.28 19.57
CA LYS A 290 -9.15 3.64 19.98
C LYS A 290 -8.73 4.44 18.76
N LEU A 291 -8.86 5.75 18.81
CA LEU A 291 -8.48 6.65 17.73
C LEU A 291 -7.23 7.45 18.12
N ASP A 292 -6.20 7.39 17.30
CA ASP A 292 -4.95 8.15 17.37
C ASP A 292 -4.86 9.12 16.19
N THR A 293 -4.54 10.39 16.41
CA THR A 293 -4.47 11.40 15.35
C THR A 293 -3.05 11.93 15.18
N ARG A 294 -2.61 12.15 13.94
CA ARG A 294 -1.28 12.67 13.61
C ARG A 294 -1.36 13.80 12.60
N GLY A 295 -0.71 14.92 12.92
CA GLY A 295 -0.68 16.12 12.09
C GLY A 295 0.54 16.13 11.17
N ALA A 296 0.32 16.07 9.85
CA ALA A 296 1.34 16.28 8.83
C ALA A 296 1.32 17.76 8.41
N VAL A 297 2.25 18.54 8.93
CA VAL A 297 2.38 19.98 8.69
C VAL A 297 3.63 20.23 7.86
N PHE A 298 3.50 20.95 6.73
CA PHE A 298 4.61 21.26 5.84
C PHE A 298 4.88 22.76 5.77
N ASN A 299 6.17 23.11 5.68
CA ASN A 299 6.59 24.49 5.42
C ASN A 299 6.72 24.75 3.90
N ASP A 300 7.06 25.99 3.54
CA ASP A 300 7.23 26.42 2.14
C ASP A 300 8.41 25.75 1.40
N LYS A 301 9.26 25.02 2.13
CA LYS A 301 10.38 24.26 1.56
C LYS A 301 10.03 22.76 1.38
N ASN A 302 8.77 22.38 1.55
CA ASN A 302 8.32 20.98 1.55
C ASN A 302 9.00 20.12 2.62
N GLU A 303 9.29 20.69 3.78
CA GLU A 303 9.81 19.98 4.95
C GLU A 303 8.67 19.70 5.91
N ILE A 304 8.65 18.49 6.51
CA ILE A 304 7.61 18.05 7.45
C ILE A 304 7.98 18.40 8.89
N LEU A 305 6.99 18.86 9.66
CA LEU A 305 7.14 19.12 11.09
C LEU A 305 7.25 17.81 11.87
N MET A 306 8.30 17.71 12.68
CA MET A 306 8.49 16.61 13.63
C MET A 306 8.69 17.19 15.03
N VAL A 307 8.27 16.43 16.04
CA VAL A 307 8.46 16.72 17.46
C VAL A 307 9.28 15.62 18.10
N LYS A 308 10.11 15.98 19.10
CA LYS A 308 10.92 15.02 19.84
C LYS A 308 10.37 14.91 21.25
N GLU A 309 9.90 13.73 21.58
CA GLU A 309 9.27 13.47 22.88
C GLU A 309 10.25 13.53 24.04
N THR A 310 9.82 14.11 25.14
CA THR A 310 10.61 14.22 26.38
C THR A 310 10.97 12.86 26.96
N MET A 311 10.01 11.93 26.99
CA MET A 311 10.20 10.64 27.67
C MET A 311 11.06 9.66 26.87
N SER A 312 10.88 9.60 25.56
CA SER A 312 11.57 8.61 24.70
C SER A 312 12.83 9.18 24.06
N GLY A 313 12.92 10.49 23.88
CA GLY A 313 13.95 11.16 23.09
C GLY A 313 13.86 10.85 21.59
N LEU A 314 12.75 10.28 21.12
CA LEU A 314 12.53 9.86 19.73
C LEU A 314 11.66 10.89 18.99
N TRP A 315 11.85 10.95 17.67
CA TRP A 315 11.13 11.85 16.80
C TRP A 315 9.80 11.23 16.33
N ASN A 316 8.77 12.08 16.23
CA ASN A 316 7.41 11.70 15.93
C ASN A 316 6.68 12.81 15.15
N LEU A 317 5.57 12.49 14.46
CA LEU A 317 4.61 13.51 14.07
C LEU A 317 3.87 14.02 15.31
N PRO A 318 3.56 15.31 15.41
CA PRO A 318 2.71 15.82 16.48
C PRO A 318 1.35 15.12 16.43
N GLY A 319 0.86 14.71 17.60
CA GLY A 319 -0.41 14.01 17.71
C GLY A 319 -0.48 12.97 18.83
N GLY A 320 -1.69 12.58 19.19
CA GLY A 320 -1.97 11.69 20.29
C GLY A 320 -3.35 11.03 20.21
N TRP A 321 -3.79 10.52 21.34
CA TRP A 321 -5.11 9.92 21.45
C TRP A 321 -6.20 10.96 21.21
N CYS A 322 -7.22 10.61 20.44
CA CYS A 322 -8.35 11.48 20.22
C CYS A 322 -9.23 11.53 21.48
N ASP A 323 -9.42 12.72 22.03
CA ASP A 323 -10.28 12.94 23.17
C ASP A 323 -11.76 12.70 22.82
N GLU A 324 -12.56 12.27 23.81
CA GLU A 324 -13.94 11.82 23.62
C GLU A 324 -14.87 12.85 22.94
N ASN A 325 -14.63 14.13 23.18
CA ASN A 325 -15.43 15.24 22.62
C ASN A 325 -14.79 15.92 21.41
N GLU A 326 -13.69 15.36 20.88
CA GLU A 326 -12.98 15.90 19.75
C GLU A 326 -13.28 15.13 18.47
N THR A 327 -13.20 15.82 17.34
CA THR A 327 -13.16 15.20 16.03
C THR A 327 -11.72 14.88 15.62
N ILE A 328 -11.52 14.05 14.58
CA ILE A 328 -10.19 13.79 14.02
C ILE A 328 -9.45 15.11 13.74
N PHE A 329 -10.13 16.08 13.14
CA PHE A 329 -9.51 17.35 12.79
C PHE A 329 -9.23 18.22 14.01
N SER A 330 -10.22 18.43 14.89
CA SER A 330 -10.03 19.29 16.06
C SER A 330 -8.96 18.76 17.01
N ASN A 331 -8.93 17.42 17.24
CA ASN A 331 -7.87 16.82 18.05
C ASN A 331 -6.48 17.00 17.41
N THR A 332 -6.36 16.77 16.09
CA THR A 332 -5.09 16.98 15.39
C THR A 332 -4.58 18.41 15.54
N LEU A 333 -5.47 19.41 15.41
CA LEU A 333 -5.09 20.82 15.56
C LEU A 333 -4.66 21.14 16.99
N LYS A 334 -5.36 20.59 17.98
CA LYS A 334 -5.04 20.72 19.41
C LYS A 334 -3.65 20.15 19.69
N GLU A 335 -3.38 18.92 19.26
CA GLU A 335 -2.08 18.25 19.47
C GLU A 335 -0.92 19.03 18.81
N VAL A 336 -1.09 19.49 17.57
CA VAL A 336 -0.08 20.30 16.89
C VAL A 336 0.20 21.60 17.65
N LEU A 337 -0.84 22.22 18.24
CA LEU A 337 -0.68 23.43 19.06
C LEU A 337 0.03 23.12 20.38
N GLU A 338 -0.35 22.04 21.07
CA GLU A 338 0.20 21.65 22.37
C GLU A 338 1.65 21.19 22.26
N GLU A 339 1.99 20.37 21.26
CA GLU A 339 3.31 19.76 21.12
C GLU A 339 4.33 20.64 20.36
N ALA A 340 3.87 21.41 19.36
CA ALA A 340 4.75 22.21 18.52
C ALA A 340 4.50 23.73 18.62
N GLY A 341 3.49 24.18 19.40
CA GLY A 341 3.15 25.58 19.54
C GLY A 341 2.64 26.24 18.25
N MET A 342 2.17 25.45 17.28
CA MET A 342 1.77 25.94 15.96
C MET A 342 0.26 25.95 15.79
N GLN A 343 -0.27 27.09 15.35
CA GLN A 343 -1.64 27.15 14.85
C GLN A 343 -1.68 26.67 13.40
N VAL A 344 -2.52 25.70 13.13
CA VAL A 344 -2.68 25.09 11.80
C VAL A 344 -4.17 24.97 11.44
N SER A 345 -4.45 24.76 10.17
CA SER A 345 -5.80 24.44 9.67
C SER A 345 -5.79 23.12 8.93
N PRO A 346 -6.82 22.26 9.06
CA PRO A 346 -6.86 20.97 8.40
C PRO A 346 -7.13 21.18 6.91
N VAL A 347 -6.46 20.38 6.08
CA VAL A 347 -6.64 20.39 4.62
C VAL A 347 -7.42 19.15 4.17
N LYS A 348 -6.94 17.97 4.55
CA LYS A 348 -7.56 16.68 4.19
C LYS A 348 -7.10 15.57 5.14
N LEU A 349 -7.90 14.52 5.22
CA LEU A 349 -7.49 13.26 5.81
C LEU A 349 -6.59 12.54 4.79
N ILE A 350 -5.35 12.24 5.18
CA ILE A 350 -4.40 11.49 4.36
C ILE A 350 -4.76 10.00 4.40
N ALA A 351 -4.89 9.47 5.62
CA ALA A 351 -5.16 8.06 5.84
C ALA A 351 -5.90 7.83 7.16
N LEU A 352 -6.69 6.75 7.21
CA LEU A 352 -7.24 6.15 8.43
C LEU A 352 -6.91 4.66 8.38
N VAL A 353 -5.91 4.24 9.14
CA VAL A 353 -5.33 2.89 9.04
C VAL A 353 -5.29 2.18 10.38
N ASP A 354 -5.28 0.84 10.35
CA ASP A 354 -5.09 0.04 11.54
C ASP A 354 -3.61 0.11 12.00
N ARG A 355 -3.38 0.74 13.15
CA ARG A 355 -2.03 0.88 13.74
C ARG A 355 -1.32 -0.46 13.86
N ASN A 356 -2.02 -1.53 14.22
CA ASN A 356 -1.42 -2.83 14.48
C ASN A 356 -0.89 -3.51 13.22
N ARG A 357 -1.34 -3.09 12.03
CA ARG A 357 -0.81 -3.55 10.74
C ARG A 357 0.47 -2.84 10.32
N HIS A 358 0.70 -1.63 10.82
CA HIS A 358 1.77 -0.77 10.32
C HIS A 358 2.87 -0.47 11.33
N ASN A 359 2.59 -0.60 12.63
CA ASN A 359 3.52 -0.22 13.69
C ASN A 359 3.81 -1.40 14.62
N THR A 360 5.05 -1.50 15.09
CA THR A 360 5.51 -2.57 15.98
C THR A 360 6.03 -2.02 17.31
N PRO A 361 5.82 -2.75 18.41
CA PRO A 361 5.01 -3.95 18.55
C PRO A 361 3.51 -3.66 18.43
N PRO A 362 2.68 -4.64 18.03
CA PRO A 362 1.24 -4.45 17.99
C PRO A 362 0.68 -4.26 19.41
N PHE A 363 -0.37 -3.43 19.53
CA PHE A 363 -1.07 -3.27 20.79
C PHE A 363 -2.08 -4.40 21.00
N PRO A 364 -2.36 -4.80 22.26
CA PRO A 364 -3.33 -5.83 22.57
C PRO A 364 -4.80 -5.39 22.38
N TYR A 365 -5.03 -4.26 21.75
CA TYR A 365 -6.33 -3.70 21.37
C TYR A 365 -6.23 -3.00 20.01
N GLY A 366 -7.38 -2.85 19.34
CA GLY A 366 -7.44 -2.14 18.06
C GLY A 366 -7.17 -0.64 18.21
N VAL A 367 -6.46 -0.07 17.26
CA VAL A 367 -6.21 1.38 17.17
C VAL A 367 -6.32 1.81 15.71
N LEU A 368 -7.25 2.72 15.43
CA LEU A 368 -7.30 3.42 14.16
C LEU A 368 -6.41 4.66 14.26
N LYS A 369 -5.50 4.80 13.31
CA LYS A 369 -4.59 5.94 13.22
C LYS A 369 -4.98 6.84 12.05
N ALA A 370 -5.31 8.09 12.36
CA ALA A 370 -5.70 9.11 11.39
C ALA A 370 -4.52 10.06 11.12
N PHE A 371 -4.11 10.18 9.86
CA PHE A 371 -3.11 11.14 9.40
C PHE A 371 -3.82 12.31 8.72
N VAL A 372 -3.59 13.53 9.20
CA VAL A 372 -4.25 14.73 8.69
C VAL A 372 -3.22 15.67 8.09
N LEU A 373 -3.38 16.03 6.82
CA LEU A 373 -2.62 17.12 6.21
C LEU A 373 -3.12 18.44 6.77
N CYS A 374 -2.19 19.24 7.29
CA CYS A 374 -2.48 20.54 7.86
C CYS A 374 -1.67 21.63 7.15
N LYS A 375 -2.27 22.80 7.00
CA LYS A 375 -1.63 24.03 6.50
C LYS A 375 -1.26 24.92 7.67
N MET A 376 -0.06 25.48 7.65
CA MET A 376 0.42 26.42 8.64
C MET A 376 -0.44 27.70 8.68
N GLY A 377 -0.74 28.17 9.86
CA GLY A 377 -1.36 29.46 10.10
C GLY A 377 -0.33 30.62 10.08
N PRO A 378 -0.79 31.86 10.13
CA PRO A 378 0.08 33.04 10.01
C PRO A 378 1.00 33.30 11.21
N GLN A 379 0.77 32.67 12.34
CA GLN A 379 1.57 32.84 13.55
C GLN A 379 2.27 31.54 13.93
N HIS A 380 3.59 31.59 14.10
CA HIS A 380 4.44 30.49 14.49
C HIS A 380 4.97 30.74 15.89
N TYR A 381 4.43 30.08 16.88
CA TYR A 381 5.01 30.06 18.23
C TYR A 381 5.61 28.68 18.46
N VAL A 382 6.92 28.61 18.61
CA VAL A 382 7.59 27.43 19.16
C VAL A 382 7.47 27.51 20.66
N SER A 383 6.45 26.88 21.23
CA SER A 383 6.40 26.72 22.70
C SER A 383 6.97 25.32 23.03
N GLN A 384 7.85 25.27 24.03
CA GLN A 384 8.22 24.00 24.65
C GLN A 384 7.01 23.57 25.49
N SER A 385 6.50 22.37 25.21
CA SER A 385 5.53 21.71 26.07
C SER A 385 6.26 20.79 27.06
N ASP A 386 5.59 20.36 28.10
CA ASP A 386 6.16 19.38 29.04
C ASP A 386 6.37 18.01 28.37
N GLU A 387 5.72 17.76 27.24
CA GLU A 387 5.74 16.51 26.48
C GLU A 387 6.81 16.47 25.40
N THR A 388 7.28 17.63 24.89
CA THR A 388 8.24 17.73 23.79
C THR A 388 9.43 18.62 24.14
N VAL A 389 10.65 18.11 23.88
CA VAL A 389 11.91 18.84 24.14
C VAL A 389 12.41 19.61 22.93
N GLU A 390 11.98 19.24 21.74
CA GLU A 390 12.47 19.81 20.49
C GLU A 390 11.41 19.65 19.39
N CYS A 391 11.28 20.64 18.53
CA CYS A 391 10.52 20.51 17.29
C CYS A 391 11.28 21.12 16.13
N GLY A 392 11.05 20.62 14.91
CA GLY A 392 11.74 21.13 13.73
C GLY A 392 11.11 20.61 12.44
N PHE A 393 11.49 21.27 11.34
CA PHE A 393 11.10 20.85 10.00
C PHE A 393 12.22 20.07 9.33
N PHE A 394 11.88 18.95 8.70
CA PHE A 394 12.84 18.04 8.10
C PHE A 394 12.45 17.68 6.67
N SER A 395 13.43 17.66 5.77
CA SER A 395 13.23 17.22 4.39
C SER A 395 13.04 15.71 4.32
N LYS A 396 12.56 15.23 3.19
CA LYS A 396 12.37 13.80 2.90
C LYS A 396 13.67 13.00 3.05
N GLU A 397 14.82 13.61 2.78
CA GLU A 397 16.14 13.01 2.97
C GLU A 397 16.55 13.01 4.45
N ALA A 398 16.31 14.12 5.14
CA ALA A 398 16.73 14.30 6.53
C ALA A 398 15.98 13.39 7.50
N ILE A 399 14.70 13.05 7.24
CA ILE A 399 13.94 12.14 8.11
C ILE A 399 14.54 10.72 8.18
N LYS A 400 15.38 10.31 7.21
CA LYS A 400 16.06 9.00 7.22
C LYS A 400 17.06 8.88 8.35
N GLU A 401 17.65 10.00 8.75
CA GLU A 401 18.70 10.06 9.78
C GLU A 401 18.10 10.27 11.18
N LEU A 402 16.78 10.48 11.27
CA LEU A 402 16.11 10.68 12.54
C LEU A 402 15.89 9.35 13.28
N ASN A 403 16.06 9.41 14.60
CA ASN A 403 15.71 8.30 15.48
C ASN A 403 14.18 8.32 15.69
N LEU A 404 13.44 7.65 14.80
CA LEU A 404 11.97 7.66 14.80
C LEU A 404 11.39 6.75 15.88
N ARG A 405 10.25 7.18 16.46
CA ARG A 405 9.43 6.34 17.31
C ARG A 405 8.53 5.44 16.45
N ASN A 406 9.06 4.28 16.02
CA ASN A 406 8.36 3.34 15.14
C ASN A 406 7.04 2.80 15.72
N GLU A 407 6.87 2.84 17.04
CA GLU A 407 5.60 2.51 17.69
C GLU A 407 4.46 3.46 17.28
N THR A 408 4.80 4.70 16.94
CA THR A 408 3.83 5.74 16.59
C THR A 408 3.91 6.15 15.12
N ASN A 409 5.11 6.38 14.58
CA ASN A 409 5.26 6.71 13.15
C ASN A 409 6.43 5.97 12.55
N THR A 410 6.18 5.24 11.46
CA THR A 410 7.23 4.62 10.67
C THR A 410 7.71 5.57 9.57
N TYR A 411 8.89 5.28 9.02
CA TYR A 411 9.43 6.04 7.89
C TYR A 411 8.46 6.04 6.68
N GLU A 412 7.81 4.90 6.43
CA GLU A 412 6.83 4.73 5.35
C GLU A 412 5.60 5.61 5.52
N GLN A 413 5.12 5.73 6.76
CA GLN A 413 4.00 6.62 7.09
C GLN A 413 4.37 8.08 6.85
N LEU A 414 5.62 8.47 7.12
CA LEU A 414 6.12 9.81 6.80
C LEU A 414 6.20 10.03 5.29
N LEU A 415 6.69 9.04 4.53
CA LEU A 415 6.71 9.11 3.06
C LEU A 415 5.31 9.27 2.48
N MET A 416 4.33 8.54 2.99
CA MET A 416 2.91 8.69 2.62
C MET A 416 2.42 10.12 2.85
N CYS A 417 2.84 10.78 3.96
CA CYS A 417 2.48 12.17 4.22
C CYS A 417 3.10 13.14 3.19
N PHE A 418 4.36 12.93 2.79
CA PHE A 418 4.99 13.71 1.72
C PHE A 418 4.24 13.56 0.39
N GLU A 419 3.90 12.35 0.00
CA GLU A 419 3.18 12.08 -1.25
C GLU A 419 1.78 12.71 -1.25
N ALA A 420 1.07 12.59 -0.12
CA ALA A 420 -0.21 13.25 0.03
C ALA A 420 -0.13 14.77 -0.03
N HIS A 421 0.98 15.36 0.45
CA HIS A 421 1.25 16.80 0.36
C HIS A 421 1.52 17.23 -1.08
N GLU A 422 2.34 16.48 -1.82
CA GLU A 422 2.73 16.75 -3.20
C GLU A 422 1.61 16.48 -4.21
N SER A 423 0.66 15.58 -3.88
CA SER A 423 -0.42 15.17 -4.78
C SER A 423 -1.62 16.12 -4.74
N SER A 424 -2.03 16.61 -5.90
CA SER A 424 -3.27 17.36 -6.07
C SER A 424 -4.52 16.47 -6.13
N SER A 425 -4.36 15.16 -6.36
CA SER A 425 -5.44 14.18 -6.57
C SER A 425 -5.40 13.04 -5.54
N TRP A 426 -4.84 13.29 -4.36
CA TRP A 426 -4.74 12.28 -3.30
C TRP A 426 -6.11 11.73 -2.90
N VAL A 427 -6.24 10.43 -2.92
CA VAL A 427 -7.40 9.71 -2.36
C VAL A 427 -7.03 9.23 -0.96
N THR A 428 -7.89 9.54 0.01
CA THR A 428 -7.69 9.11 1.40
C THR A 428 -7.62 7.58 1.48
N ILE A 429 -6.55 7.07 2.09
CA ILE A 429 -6.39 5.64 2.35
C ILE A 429 -7.24 5.27 3.56
N VAL A 430 -8.10 4.28 3.45
CA VAL A 430 -8.95 3.78 4.53
C VAL A 430 -8.88 2.26 4.57
N GLU A 431 -8.56 1.70 5.75
CA GLU A 431 -8.56 0.25 6.04
C GLU A 431 -9.74 -0.16 6.90
#